data_ba7b91a4a45a7c11d4a41ad280d19559
#
_entry.id   ba7b91a4a45a7c11d4a41ad280d19559
#
_cell.length_a   1.000
_cell.length_b   1.000
_cell.length_c   1.000
_cell.angle_alpha   90.00
_cell.angle_beta   90.00
_cell.angle_gamma   90.00
#
_symmetry.space_group_name_H-M   'P 1'
#
loop_
_entity.id
_entity.type
_entity.pdbx_description
1 polymer ?
#
loop_
_entity_poly.entity_id
_entity_poly.type
_entity_poly.pdbx_seq_one_letter_code
_entity_poly.pdbx_strand_id
1 'polypeptide(L)'
;MTKIYDAVVVGGGIVGSAIFRDLSLHNLNTLLIDKYDFSSQTSHRSSKMLHGGIRYLENLDFELISEALSEKNLWIKLAPHLCYESPFYLPIFKNSKQSLWKISI
;
A
#
# COMPACT_ATOMS: atom_id res chain seq x y z
N MET A 1 37.37 5.73 9.56
CA MET A 1 36.46 6.86 9.29
C MET A 1 35.09 6.51 9.85
N THR A 2 34.54 7.33 10.74
CA THR A 2 33.19 7.14 11.29
C THR A 2 32.20 7.59 10.22
N LYS A 3 31.32 6.68 9.77
CA LYS A 3 30.26 7.03 8.81
C LYS A 3 29.13 7.69 9.55
N ILE A 4 28.78 8.92 9.18
CA ILE A 4 27.68 9.68 9.77
C ILE A 4 26.49 9.62 8.82
N TYR A 5 25.30 9.39 9.37
CA TYR A 5 24.03 9.36 8.64
C TYR A 5 23.16 10.53 9.09
N ASP A 6 22.46 11.14 8.15
CA ASP A 6 21.49 12.20 8.43
C ASP A 6 20.21 11.66 9.04
N ALA A 7 19.84 10.43 8.67
CA ALA A 7 18.66 9.74 9.19
C ALA A 7 18.87 8.24 9.30
N VAL A 8 18.20 7.63 10.27
CA VAL A 8 18.13 6.16 10.41
C VAL A 8 16.66 5.74 10.43
N VAL A 9 16.27 4.90 9.47
CA VAL A 9 14.94 4.30 9.41
C VAL A 9 15.00 2.92 10.04
N VAL A 10 14.18 2.68 11.05
CA VAL A 10 14.10 1.41 11.75
C VAL A 10 12.85 0.66 11.33
N GLY A 11 13.03 -0.49 10.68
CA GLY A 11 11.99 -1.33 10.11
C GLY A 11 11.90 -1.24 8.59
N GLY A 12 12.26 -2.32 7.90
CA GLY A 12 12.30 -2.45 6.43
C GLY A 12 11.02 -3.07 5.84
N GLY A 13 9.85 -2.78 6.41
CA GLY A 13 8.55 -3.07 5.81
C GLY A 13 8.19 -2.05 4.73
N ILE A 14 6.94 -2.11 4.20
CA ILE A 14 6.50 -1.22 3.12
C ILE A 14 6.62 0.26 3.49
N VAL A 15 6.27 0.64 4.71
CA VAL A 15 6.34 2.03 5.18
C VAL A 15 7.79 2.49 5.32
N GLY A 16 8.64 1.71 5.99
CA GLY A 16 10.04 2.07 6.16
C GLY A 16 10.81 2.15 4.85
N SER A 17 10.52 1.25 3.92
CA SER A 17 11.10 1.29 2.57
C SER A 17 10.66 2.54 1.79
N ALA A 18 9.40 2.96 1.92
CA ALA A 18 8.91 4.18 1.30
C ALA A 18 9.60 5.43 1.88
N ILE A 19 9.69 5.52 3.21
CA ILE A 19 10.40 6.62 3.90
C ILE A 19 11.87 6.66 3.49
N PHE A 20 12.55 5.49 3.50
CA PHE A 20 13.95 5.40 3.10
C PHE A 20 14.17 5.89 1.66
N ARG A 21 13.29 5.47 0.74
CA ARG A 21 13.32 5.93 -0.65
C ARG A 21 13.16 7.44 -0.75
N ASP A 22 12.17 7.99 -0.05
CA ASP A 22 11.86 9.43 -0.09
C ASP A 22 13.03 10.26 0.44
N LEU A 23 13.56 9.92 1.61
CA LEU A 23 14.74 10.58 2.18
C LEU A 23 15.95 10.49 1.24
N SER A 24 16.15 9.34 0.59
CA SER A 24 17.24 9.16 -0.37
C SER A 24 17.07 10.03 -1.63
N LEU A 25 15.85 10.23 -2.11
CA LEU A 25 15.55 11.13 -3.22
C LEU A 25 15.81 12.61 -2.87
N HIS A 26 15.73 12.95 -1.58
CA HIS A 26 16.11 14.28 -1.08
C HIS A 26 17.61 14.41 -0.79
N ASN A 27 18.43 13.46 -1.25
CA ASN A 27 19.88 13.43 -1.08
C ASN A 27 20.36 13.35 0.40
N LEU A 28 19.54 12.85 1.29
CA LEU A 28 19.93 12.56 2.65
C LEU A 28 20.69 11.23 2.73
N ASN A 29 21.82 11.23 3.47
CA ASN A 29 22.58 10.02 3.73
C ASN A 29 21.82 9.16 4.76
N THR A 30 20.99 8.25 4.29
CA THR A 30 20.04 7.50 5.11
C THR A 30 20.51 6.05 5.30
N LEU A 31 20.26 5.51 6.50
CA LEU A 31 20.45 4.10 6.83
C LEU A 31 19.09 3.45 7.11
N LEU A 32 18.82 2.31 6.46
CA LEU A 32 17.67 1.46 6.76
C LEU A 32 18.16 0.22 7.51
N ILE A 33 17.57 -0.06 8.65
CA ILE A 33 17.87 -1.25 9.45
C ILE A 33 16.60 -2.01 9.80
N ASP A 34 16.69 -3.32 9.87
CA ASP A 34 15.62 -4.20 10.34
C ASP A 34 16.18 -5.24 11.31
N LYS A 35 15.34 -5.71 12.22
CA LYS A 35 15.70 -6.78 13.16
C LYS A 35 15.80 -8.13 12.45
N TYR A 36 15.03 -8.32 11.39
CA TYR A 36 14.93 -9.54 10.61
C TYR A 36 15.21 -9.22 9.15
N ASP A 37 14.85 -10.12 8.24
CA ASP A 37 14.87 -9.85 6.83
C ASP A 37 13.82 -8.80 6.44
N PHE A 38 14.12 -7.99 5.43
CA PHE A 38 13.23 -6.93 4.97
C PHE A 38 11.87 -7.51 4.57
N SER A 39 10.82 -6.79 4.92
CA SER A 39 9.42 -7.14 4.62
C SER A 39 8.92 -8.43 5.29
N SER A 40 9.70 -9.14 6.07
CA SER A 40 9.39 -10.47 6.61
C SER A 40 8.25 -10.51 7.64
N GLN A 41 7.83 -9.36 8.17
CA GLN A 41 6.79 -9.25 9.18
C GLN A 41 5.43 -8.87 8.58
N THR A 42 4.82 -7.78 9.03
CA THR A 42 3.47 -7.35 8.64
C THR A 42 3.31 -7.19 7.13
N SER A 43 4.29 -6.63 6.43
CA SER A 43 4.24 -6.43 4.98
C SER A 43 4.15 -7.74 4.20
N HIS A 44 4.84 -8.80 4.64
CA HIS A 44 4.75 -10.12 4.03
C HIS A 44 3.39 -10.78 4.30
N ARG A 45 2.77 -10.50 5.45
CA ARG A 45 1.52 -11.11 5.90
C ARG A 45 0.26 -10.36 5.50
N SER A 46 0.39 -9.36 4.63
CA SER A 46 -0.75 -8.65 4.05
C SER A 46 -1.45 -9.49 2.98
N SER A 47 -2.65 -9.11 2.58
CA SER A 47 -3.37 -9.74 1.45
C SER A 47 -2.68 -9.52 0.10
N LYS A 48 -1.68 -8.65 0.04
CA LYS A 48 -0.97 -8.23 -1.18
C LYS A 48 -1.87 -7.67 -2.27
N MET A 49 -3.06 -7.23 -1.91
CA MET A 49 -4.01 -6.61 -2.82
C MET A 49 -3.86 -5.09 -2.80
N LEU A 50 -3.67 -4.50 -3.97
CA LEU A 50 -3.80 -3.07 -4.19
C LEU A 50 -5.26 -2.79 -4.57
N HIS A 51 -6.06 -2.37 -3.61
CA HIS A 51 -7.49 -2.12 -3.82
C HIS A 51 -7.82 -0.63 -3.81
N GLY A 52 -8.83 -0.21 -4.61
CA GLY A 52 -9.26 1.18 -4.70
C GLY A 52 -10.23 1.63 -3.59
N GLY A 53 -10.18 0.99 -2.41
CA GLY A 53 -10.95 1.49 -1.27
C GLY A 53 -12.43 1.08 -1.24
N ILE A 54 -12.81 -0.10 -1.74
CA ILE A 54 -14.21 -0.61 -1.72
C ILE A 54 -14.89 -0.48 -0.34
N ARG A 55 -14.13 -0.59 0.76
CA ARG A 55 -14.66 -0.42 2.13
C ARG A 55 -15.11 1.00 2.43
N TYR A 56 -14.52 1.99 1.78
CA TYR A 56 -14.85 3.40 1.99
C TYR A 56 -16.12 3.83 1.25
N LEU A 57 -16.59 3.03 0.29
CA LEU A 57 -17.90 3.22 -0.36
C LEU A 57 -19.07 3.12 0.63
N GLU A 58 -18.95 2.33 1.70
CA GLU A 58 -19.97 2.22 2.74
C GLU A 58 -20.15 3.52 3.50
N ASN A 59 -19.08 4.30 3.63
CA ASN A 59 -19.06 5.58 4.35
C ASN A 59 -19.21 6.79 3.42
N LEU A 60 -19.34 6.58 2.09
CA LEU A 60 -19.41 7.63 1.06
C LEU A 60 -18.19 8.58 1.08
N ASP A 61 -17.03 8.07 1.48
CA ASP A 61 -15.77 8.83 1.54
C ASP A 61 -15.10 8.82 0.16
N PHE A 62 -15.58 9.70 -0.70
CA PHE A 62 -15.11 9.79 -2.10
C PHE A 62 -13.69 10.34 -2.21
N GLU A 63 -13.25 11.17 -1.28
CA GLU A 63 -11.89 11.72 -1.27
C GLU A 63 -10.87 10.59 -1.03
N LEU A 64 -11.10 9.79 -0.02
CA LEU A 64 -10.25 8.64 0.31
C LEU A 64 -10.24 7.57 -0.79
N ILE A 65 -11.37 7.38 -1.49
CA ILE A 65 -11.46 6.49 -2.65
C ILE A 65 -10.61 7.02 -3.81
N SER A 66 -10.70 8.31 -4.09
CA SER A 66 -9.92 8.95 -5.17
C SER A 66 -8.42 8.85 -4.90
N GLU A 67 -8.00 9.10 -3.66
CA GLU A 67 -6.61 8.94 -3.23
C GLU A 67 -6.15 7.49 -3.40
N ALA A 68 -6.91 6.52 -2.89
CA ALA A 68 -6.57 5.10 -2.98
C ALA A 68 -6.46 4.61 -4.43
N LEU A 69 -7.31 5.09 -5.34
CA LEU A 69 -7.23 4.78 -6.77
C LEU A 69 -6.00 5.41 -7.44
N SER A 70 -5.66 6.63 -7.08
CA SER A 70 -4.46 7.33 -7.57
C SER A 70 -3.19 6.59 -7.15
N GLU A 71 -3.10 6.21 -5.88
CA GLU A 71 -1.99 5.43 -5.34
C GLU A 71 -1.89 4.05 -6.00
N LYS A 72 -3.00 3.36 -6.17
CA LYS A 72 -3.03 2.08 -6.89
C LYS A 72 -2.44 2.22 -8.30
N ASN A 73 -2.87 3.23 -9.05
CA ASN A 73 -2.39 3.48 -10.40
C ASN A 73 -0.90 3.85 -10.44
N LEU A 74 -0.41 4.56 -9.42
CA LEU A 74 1.00 4.86 -9.27
C LEU A 74 1.83 3.58 -9.05
N TRP A 75 1.38 2.67 -8.21
CA TRP A 75 2.06 1.39 -7.98
C TRP A 75 2.14 0.53 -9.26
N ILE A 76 1.09 0.48 -10.06
CA ILE A 76 1.09 -0.24 -11.35
C ILE A 76 2.15 0.34 -12.30
N LYS A 77 2.35 1.66 -12.29
CA LYS A 77 3.39 2.33 -13.09
C LYS A 77 4.80 2.12 -12.55
N LEU A 78 4.98 2.16 -11.23
CA LEU A 78 6.28 2.04 -10.59
C LEU A 78 6.82 0.60 -10.60
N ALA A 79 5.94 -0.38 -10.48
CA ALA A 79 6.31 -1.78 -10.38
C ALA A 79 5.42 -2.69 -11.26
N PRO A 80 5.39 -2.49 -12.58
CA PRO A 80 4.51 -3.25 -13.48
C PRO A 80 4.82 -4.75 -13.49
N HIS A 81 6.04 -5.13 -13.14
CA HIS A 81 6.46 -6.53 -13.03
C HIS A 81 5.95 -7.24 -11.77
N LEU A 82 5.44 -6.49 -10.79
CA LEU A 82 4.89 -7.01 -9.52
C LEU A 82 3.38 -6.85 -9.41
N CYS A 83 2.78 -5.99 -10.25
CA CYS A 83 1.37 -5.64 -10.18
C CYS A 83 0.65 -6.18 -11.41
N TYR A 84 -0.42 -6.93 -11.20
CA TYR A 84 -1.31 -7.41 -12.27
C TYR A 84 -2.76 -7.26 -11.84
N GLU A 85 -3.65 -7.02 -12.81
CA GLU A 85 -5.07 -6.97 -12.56
C GLU A 85 -5.61 -8.39 -12.29
N SER A 86 -6.41 -8.51 -11.23
CA SER A 86 -7.06 -9.77 -10.88
C SER A 86 -8.57 -9.54 -10.69
N PRO A 87 -9.42 -10.40 -11.29
CA PRO A 87 -10.85 -10.30 -11.08
C PRO A 87 -11.20 -10.60 -9.62
N PHE A 88 -12.04 -9.77 -9.04
CA PHE A 88 -12.49 -9.92 -7.68
C PHE A 88 -13.99 -10.24 -7.66
N TYR A 89 -14.35 -11.42 -7.12
CA TYR A 89 -15.72 -11.86 -7.01
C TYR A 89 -16.25 -11.57 -5.61
N LEU A 90 -17.26 -10.72 -5.51
CA LEU A 90 -17.93 -10.42 -4.25
C LEU A 90 -19.23 -11.21 -4.16
N PRO A 91 -19.32 -12.25 -3.32
CA PRO A 91 -20.55 -13.00 -3.14
C PRO A 91 -21.58 -12.14 -2.41
N ILE A 92 -22.78 -11.96 -2.99
CA ILE A 92 -23.88 -11.24 -2.40
C ILE A 92 -24.97 -12.21 -2.07
N PHE A 93 -25.30 -12.34 -0.78
CA PHE A 93 -26.38 -13.20 -0.32
C PHE A 93 -27.68 -12.41 -0.14
N LYS A 94 -28.83 -13.06 -0.33
CA LYS A 94 -30.17 -12.45 -0.22
C LYS A 94 -30.40 -11.66 1.08
N ASN A 95 -29.71 -12.04 2.16
CA ASN A 95 -29.79 -11.41 3.48
C ASN A 95 -28.57 -10.56 3.83
N SER A 96 -27.72 -10.23 2.85
CA SER A 96 -26.57 -9.36 3.10
C SER A 96 -27.06 -7.92 3.36
N LYS A 97 -26.41 -7.22 4.30
CA LYS A 97 -26.69 -5.79 4.56
C LYS A 97 -26.34 -4.89 3.37
N GLN A 98 -25.62 -5.41 2.39
CA GLN A 98 -25.19 -4.70 1.19
C GLN A 98 -26.17 -4.97 0.06
N SER A 99 -26.74 -3.91 -0.49
CA SER A 99 -27.63 -3.98 -1.65
C SER A 99 -26.84 -3.97 -2.94
N LEU A 100 -27.27 -4.78 -3.93
CA LEU A 100 -26.63 -4.91 -5.25
C LEU A 100 -26.37 -3.57 -5.95
N TRP A 101 -27.23 -2.60 -5.79
CA TRP A 101 -27.08 -1.29 -6.44
C TRP A 101 -25.99 -0.40 -5.83
N LYS A 102 -25.52 -0.70 -4.59
CA LYS A 102 -24.36 -0.02 -3.96
C LYS A 102 -23.02 -0.51 -4.50
N ILE A 103 -22.99 -1.61 -5.25
CA ILE A 103 -21.77 -2.27 -5.73
C ILE A 103 -21.59 -2.04 -7.24
N SER A 104 -22.61 -1.54 -7.93
CA SER A 104 -22.60 -1.25 -9.38
C SER A 104 -22.05 0.13 -9.74
N ILE A 105 -21.17 0.70 -8.91
CA ILE A 105 -20.53 2.00 -9.20
C ILE A 105 -19.11 1.78 -9.71
#